data_940f7f3a38c9bc7d4cb5731876387c5e
#
_entry.id   940f7f3a38c9bc7d4cb5731876387c5e
#
_cell.length_a   1.000
_cell.length_b   1.000
_cell.length_c   1.000
_cell.angle_alpha   90.00
_cell.angle_beta   90.00
_cell.angle_gamma   90.00
#
_symmetry.space_group_name_H-M   'P 1'
#
loop_
_entity.id
_entity.type
_entity.pdbx_description
1 polymer ?
#
loop_
_entity_poly.entity_id
_entity_poly.type
_entity_poly.pdbx_seq_one_letter_code
_entity_poly.pdbx_strand_id
1 'polypeptide(L)'
;DLHSLRRRQRQMCIRDRLVLDRGLFRQIDYSLLFTFAGFFIFIGNLTQFDFLNIIRDSFFGSATGTYFSAIAVSQLISNVPAAMLLAAFSQQSEALLLGVNVGGLGTLIASMASVISYKLFAEAYPAQVRHYLLMFLYYNVIGLFLLVPAVYFLMLY
;
A
#
# COMPACT_ATOMS: atom_id res chain seq x y z
N ASP A 1 -30.34 -18.99 -3.98
CA ASP A 1 -29.30 -18.20 -3.31
C ASP A 1 -27.89 -18.49 -3.80
N LEU A 2 -27.57 -17.95 -4.98
CA LEU A 2 -26.26 -18.08 -5.63
C LEU A 2 -25.09 -17.52 -4.76
N HIS A 3 -25.37 -16.52 -3.91
CA HIS A 3 -24.37 -15.94 -3.02
C HIS A 3 -23.95 -16.87 -1.87
N SER A 4 -24.90 -17.65 -1.33
CA SER A 4 -24.60 -18.60 -0.25
C SER A 4 -23.84 -19.83 -0.77
N LEU A 5 -24.13 -20.28 -2.00
CA LEU A 5 -23.42 -21.37 -2.67
C LEU A 5 -21.96 -20.99 -2.99
N ARG A 6 -21.71 -19.77 -3.51
CA ARG A 6 -20.35 -19.26 -3.74
C ARG A 6 -19.53 -19.11 -2.46
N ARG A 7 -20.18 -18.72 -1.36
CA ARG A 7 -19.50 -18.59 -0.06
C ARG A 7 -19.11 -19.97 0.51
N ARG A 8 -19.99 -20.95 0.42
CA ARG A 8 -19.70 -22.34 0.83
C ARG A 8 -18.61 -22.98 -0.04
N GLN A 9 -18.63 -22.74 -1.35
CA GLN A 9 -17.64 -23.26 -2.27
C GLN A 9 -16.23 -22.67 -1.99
N ARG A 10 -16.13 -21.37 -1.65
CA ARG A 10 -14.87 -20.76 -1.21
C ARG A 10 -14.36 -21.34 0.11
N GLN A 11 -15.24 -21.57 1.07
CA GLN A 11 -14.87 -22.17 2.36
C GLN A 11 -14.43 -23.63 2.21
N MET A 12 -15.06 -24.40 1.32
CA MET A 12 -14.61 -25.76 1.00
C MET A 12 -13.24 -25.76 0.35
N CYS A 13 -13.00 -24.91 -0.66
CA CYS A 13 -11.69 -24.81 -1.32
C CYS A 13 -10.57 -24.40 -0.35
N ILE A 14 -10.84 -23.51 0.60
CA ILE A 14 -9.85 -23.12 1.63
C ILE A 14 -9.58 -24.29 2.57
N ARG A 15 -10.64 -24.97 3.06
CA ARG A 15 -10.49 -26.14 3.94
C ARG A 15 -9.75 -27.28 3.26
N ASP A 16 -10.10 -27.60 2.03
CA ASP A 16 -9.45 -28.68 1.28
C ASP A 16 -7.97 -28.39 1.05
N ARG A 17 -7.60 -27.15 0.74
CA ARG A 17 -6.20 -26.74 0.62
C ARG A 17 -5.46 -26.75 1.95
N LEU A 18 -6.11 -26.35 3.05
CA LEU A 18 -5.54 -26.42 4.40
C LEU A 18 -5.21 -27.84 4.84
N VAL A 19 -6.02 -28.83 4.41
CA VAL A 19 -5.86 -30.24 4.79
C VAL A 19 -4.96 -31.00 3.81
N LEU A 20 -5.07 -30.71 2.50
CA LEU A 20 -4.41 -31.47 1.44
C LEU A 20 -2.99 -30.98 1.12
N ASP A 21 -2.72 -29.68 1.30
CA ASP A 21 -1.41 -29.11 0.94
C ASP A 21 -0.82 -28.23 2.04
N ARG A 22 -0.32 -28.88 3.08
CA ARG A 22 0.42 -28.21 4.16
C ARG A 22 1.72 -27.55 3.71
N GLY A 23 2.24 -27.91 2.54
CA GLY A 23 3.43 -27.33 1.96
C GLY A 23 3.27 -25.85 1.58
N LEU A 24 2.04 -25.42 1.26
CA LEU A 24 1.72 -24.03 0.96
C LEU A 24 2.00 -23.08 2.14
N PHE A 25 1.83 -23.55 3.38
CA PHE A 25 2.13 -22.73 4.56
C PHE A 25 3.62 -22.43 4.72
N ARG A 26 4.49 -23.27 4.21
CA ARG A 26 5.95 -23.02 4.23
C ARG A 26 6.38 -21.98 3.19
N GLN A 27 5.56 -21.73 2.18
CA GLN A 27 5.84 -20.74 1.12
C GLN A 27 5.31 -19.33 1.47
N ILE A 28 4.56 -19.21 2.58
CA ILE A 28 4.06 -17.91 3.04
C ILE A 28 5.23 -17.10 3.62
N ASP A 29 5.34 -15.86 3.18
CA ASP A 29 6.28 -14.91 3.79
C ASP A 29 5.73 -14.41 5.14
N TYR A 30 6.00 -15.17 6.19
CA TYR A 30 5.60 -14.82 7.55
C TYR A 30 6.24 -13.52 8.04
N SER A 31 7.44 -13.19 7.53
CA SER A 31 8.11 -11.93 7.87
C SER A 31 7.25 -10.74 7.46
N LEU A 32 6.62 -10.83 6.28
CA LEU A 32 5.69 -9.84 5.79
C LEU A 32 4.47 -9.68 6.71
N LEU A 33 3.86 -10.80 7.12
CA LEU A 33 2.70 -10.79 8.03
C LEU A 33 3.04 -10.16 9.38
N PHE A 34 4.18 -10.53 9.98
CA PHE A 34 4.64 -9.95 11.24
C PHE A 34 4.97 -8.45 11.12
N THR A 35 5.52 -8.03 9.99
CA THR A 35 5.78 -6.61 9.72
C THR A 35 4.48 -5.82 9.69
N PHE A 36 3.44 -6.33 9.03
CA PHE A 36 2.11 -5.69 9.04
C PHE A 36 1.50 -5.65 10.44
N ALA A 37 1.51 -6.78 11.16
CA ALA A 37 0.98 -6.83 12.52
C ALA A 37 1.69 -5.83 13.45
N GLY A 38 3.02 -5.78 13.39
CA GLY A 38 3.82 -4.81 14.14
C GLY A 38 3.50 -3.37 13.76
N PHE A 39 3.28 -3.11 12.48
CA PHE A 39 2.91 -1.79 11.99
C PHE A 39 1.52 -1.34 12.48
N PHE A 40 0.53 -2.23 12.52
CA PHE A 40 -0.79 -1.92 13.08
C PHE A 40 -0.73 -1.59 14.58
N ILE A 41 0.05 -2.36 15.34
CA ILE A 41 0.27 -2.08 16.77
C ILE A 41 0.96 -0.73 16.94
N PHE A 42 1.97 -0.43 16.12
CA PHE A 42 2.68 0.85 16.14
C PHE A 42 1.73 2.03 15.86
N ILE A 43 0.91 1.95 14.80
CA ILE A 43 -0.08 3.00 14.49
C ILE A 43 -1.08 3.16 15.64
N GLY A 44 -1.61 2.08 16.18
CA GLY A 44 -2.57 2.12 17.29
C GLY A 44 -2.01 2.84 18.52
N ASN A 45 -0.71 2.70 18.80
CA ASN A 45 -0.04 3.43 19.87
C ASN A 45 0.28 4.88 19.47
N LEU A 46 0.69 5.10 18.21
CA LEU A 46 1.07 6.43 17.73
C LEU A 46 -0.09 7.44 17.82
N THR A 47 -1.32 6.98 17.53
CA THR A 47 -2.51 7.84 17.58
C THR A 47 -2.84 8.39 18.98
N GLN A 48 -2.21 7.89 20.02
CA GLN A 48 -2.42 8.36 21.41
C GLN A 48 -1.54 9.58 21.78
N PHE A 49 -0.62 9.99 20.92
CA PHE A 49 0.27 11.12 21.20
C PHE A 49 -0.34 12.45 20.75
N ASP A 50 -0.54 13.37 21.70
CA ASP A 50 -1.14 14.70 21.45
C ASP A 50 -0.37 15.56 20.46
N PHE A 51 0.96 15.37 20.33
CA PHE A 51 1.76 16.15 19.40
C PHE A 51 1.32 15.95 17.93
N LEU A 52 0.68 14.82 17.62
CA LEU A 52 0.16 14.52 16.29
C LEU A 52 -1.04 15.40 15.90
N ASN A 53 -1.73 16.00 16.88
CA ASN A 53 -2.81 16.95 16.60
C ASN A 53 -2.27 18.20 15.88
N ILE A 54 -1.05 18.62 16.19
CA ILE A 54 -0.38 19.76 15.54
C ILE A 54 -0.09 19.43 14.06
N ILE A 55 0.39 18.24 13.80
CA ILE A 55 0.66 17.75 12.44
C ILE A 55 -0.64 17.60 11.66
N ARG A 56 -1.69 17.10 12.32
CA ARG A 56 -3.03 16.96 11.75
C ARG A 56 -3.55 18.28 11.19
N ASP A 57 -3.55 19.32 12.00
CA ASP A 57 -4.13 20.62 11.62
C ASP A 57 -3.29 21.30 10.53
N SER A 58 -1.98 21.10 10.52
CA SER A 58 -1.07 21.71 9.54
C SER A 58 -1.13 21.04 8.15
N PHE A 59 -1.23 19.71 8.10
CA PHE A 59 -1.07 18.96 6.84
C PHE A 59 -2.37 18.28 6.35
N PHE A 60 -3.31 17.99 7.24
CA PHE A 60 -4.51 17.20 6.92
C PHE A 60 -5.82 17.98 7.07
N GLY A 61 -5.74 19.28 7.32
CA GLY A 61 -6.91 20.17 7.42
C GLY A 61 -7.59 20.43 6.06
N SER A 62 -6.92 20.17 4.94
CA SER A 62 -7.46 20.37 3.59
C SER A 62 -7.33 19.12 2.72
N ALA A 63 -8.21 18.99 1.71
CA ALA A 63 -8.14 17.90 0.74
C ALA A 63 -6.80 17.89 -0.01
N THR A 64 -6.32 19.05 -0.43
CA THR A 64 -5.02 19.21 -1.09
C THR A 64 -3.87 18.76 -0.19
N GLY A 65 -3.82 19.22 1.06
CA GLY A 65 -2.80 18.83 2.02
C GLY A 65 -2.80 17.32 2.28
N THR A 66 -3.98 16.73 2.47
CA THR A 66 -4.14 15.27 2.64
C THR A 66 -3.65 14.49 1.42
N TYR A 67 -4.00 14.94 0.20
CA TYR A 67 -3.59 14.29 -1.03
C TYR A 67 -2.06 14.24 -1.19
N PHE A 68 -1.39 15.39 -1.11
CA PHE A 68 0.07 15.44 -1.25
C PHE A 68 0.82 14.76 -0.11
N SER A 69 0.33 14.87 1.13
CA SER A 69 0.90 14.16 2.27
C SER A 69 0.78 12.64 2.11
N ALA A 70 -0.35 12.16 1.61
CA ALA A 70 -0.57 10.74 1.34
C ALA A 70 0.41 10.22 0.29
N ILE A 71 0.65 10.96 -0.80
CA ILE A 71 1.65 10.62 -1.81
C ILE A 71 3.05 10.54 -1.19
N ALA A 72 3.46 11.58 -0.44
CA ALA A 72 4.80 11.67 0.14
C ALA A 72 5.06 10.56 1.16
N VAL A 73 4.10 10.32 2.07
CA VAL A 73 4.21 9.27 3.09
C VAL A 73 4.25 7.88 2.45
N SER A 74 3.50 7.64 1.37
CA SER A 74 3.53 6.39 0.62
C SER A 74 4.91 6.06 0.07
N GLN A 75 5.71 7.06 -0.31
CA GLN A 75 7.08 6.85 -0.79
C GLN A 75 8.03 6.32 0.30
N LEU A 76 7.70 6.54 1.58
CA LEU A 76 8.54 6.18 2.73
C LEU A 76 8.14 4.85 3.36
N ILE A 77 6.84 4.63 3.55
CA ILE A 77 6.33 3.50 4.34
C ILE A 77 5.38 2.56 3.57
N SER A 78 5.26 2.76 2.26
CA SER A 78 4.29 2.07 1.40
C SER A 78 2.85 2.60 1.53
N ASN A 79 2.08 2.45 0.45
CA ASN A 79 0.74 3.02 0.32
C ASN A 79 -0.28 2.46 1.33
N VAL A 80 -0.24 1.16 1.64
CA VAL A 80 -1.19 0.54 2.59
C VAL A 80 -0.93 1.00 4.02
N PRO A 81 0.30 0.92 4.57
CA PRO A 81 0.63 1.53 5.84
C PRO A 81 0.35 3.04 5.89
N ALA A 82 0.67 3.77 4.82
CA ALA A 82 0.37 5.20 4.74
C ALA A 82 -1.13 5.49 4.84
N ALA A 83 -1.97 4.73 4.10
CA ALA A 83 -3.42 4.86 4.18
C ALA A 83 -3.94 4.69 5.61
N MET A 84 -3.46 3.69 6.31
CA MET A 84 -3.92 3.38 7.68
C MET A 84 -3.43 4.41 8.69
N LEU A 85 -2.18 4.85 8.57
CA LEU A 85 -1.65 5.91 9.43
C LEU A 85 -2.44 7.20 9.26
N LEU A 86 -2.63 7.63 8.02
CA LEU A 86 -3.24 8.91 7.72
C LEU A 86 -4.76 8.92 7.88
N ALA A 87 -5.43 7.77 7.76
CA ALA A 87 -6.86 7.64 8.04
C ALA A 87 -7.21 7.96 9.51
N ALA A 88 -6.26 7.79 10.43
CA ALA A 88 -6.46 8.16 11.82
C ALA A 88 -6.46 9.69 12.04
N PHE A 89 -5.88 10.45 11.12
CA PHE A 89 -5.67 11.90 11.25
C PHE A 89 -6.50 12.74 10.27
N SER A 90 -6.83 12.20 9.10
CA SER A 90 -7.56 12.94 8.07
C SER A 90 -9.03 12.60 8.07
N GLN A 91 -9.87 13.63 7.90
CA GLN A 91 -11.30 13.47 7.61
C GLN A 91 -11.58 13.50 6.10
N GLN A 92 -10.59 13.76 5.28
CA GLN A 92 -10.66 13.86 3.82
C GLN A 92 -10.41 12.49 3.18
N SER A 93 -11.35 11.54 3.36
CA SER A 93 -11.19 10.15 2.94
C SER A 93 -10.98 9.98 1.44
N GLU A 94 -11.64 10.79 0.62
CA GLU A 94 -11.50 10.75 -0.85
C GLU A 94 -10.09 11.19 -1.27
N ALA A 95 -9.63 12.35 -0.79
CA ALA A 95 -8.28 12.84 -1.07
C ALA A 95 -7.20 11.89 -0.56
N LEU A 96 -7.42 11.27 0.60
CA LEU A 96 -6.53 10.26 1.15
C LEU A 96 -6.43 9.04 0.24
N LEU A 97 -7.58 8.47 -0.17
CA LEU A 97 -7.60 7.29 -1.05
C LEU A 97 -6.95 7.58 -2.41
N LEU A 98 -7.24 8.72 -3.01
CA LEU A 98 -6.60 9.13 -4.26
C LEU A 98 -5.10 9.31 -4.08
N GLY A 99 -4.68 9.98 -3.01
CA GLY A 99 -3.27 10.23 -2.70
C GLY A 99 -2.46 8.94 -2.48
N VAL A 100 -2.97 7.98 -1.70
CA VAL A 100 -2.23 6.72 -1.46
C VAL A 100 -2.22 5.81 -2.68
N ASN A 101 -3.26 5.85 -3.54
CA ASN A 101 -3.28 5.08 -4.78
C ASN A 101 -2.26 5.63 -5.79
N VAL A 102 -2.24 6.95 -5.99
CA VAL A 102 -1.23 7.61 -6.84
C VAL A 102 0.17 7.46 -6.22
N GLY A 103 0.28 7.62 -4.90
CA GLY A 103 1.51 7.45 -4.15
C GLY A 103 2.07 6.02 -4.14
N GLY A 104 1.30 5.01 -4.56
CA GLY A 104 1.79 3.66 -4.81
C GLY A 104 2.74 3.54 -6.00
N LEU A 105 2.78 4.56 -6.87
CA LEU A 105 3.80 4.73 -7.89
C LEU A 105 5.04 5.42 -7.31
N GLY A 106 6.16 5.37 -8.04
CA GLY A 106 7.41 6.04 -7.66
C GLY A 106 8.45 5.04 -7.18
N THR A 107 8.76 5.02 -5.90
CA THR A 107 9.79 4.13 -5.36
C THR A 107 9.34 2.68 -5.29
N LEU A 108 10.30 1.75 -5.23
CA LEU A 108 10.01 0.33 -5.05
C LEU A 108 9.25 0.04 -3.75
N ILE A 109 9.50 0.83 -2.71
CA ILE A 109 8.88 0.69 -1.38
C ILE A 109 7.45 1.25 -1.37
N ALA A 110 7.12 2.16 -2.27
CA ALA A 110 5.82 2.83 -2.31
C ALA A 110 4.63 1.88 -2.46
N SER A 111 4.86 0.69 -3.00
CA SER A 111 3.82 -0.35 -3.12
C SER A 111 4.38 -1.75 -2.86
N MET A 112 3.65 -2.52 -2.07
CA MET A 112 3.96 -3.95 -1.84
C MET A 112 3.95 -4.76 -3.13
N ALA A 113 3.07 -4.44 -4.08
CA ALA A 113 3.03 -5.09 -5.38
C ALA A 113 4.35 -4.92 -6.15
N SER A 114 4.97 -3.74 -6.04
CA SER A 114 6.27 -3.43 -6.64
C SER A 114 7.39 -4.29 -6.03
N VAL A 115 7.39 -4.45 -4.71
CA VAL A 115 8.37 -5.29 -4.00
C VAL A 115 8.21 -6.76 -4.40
N ILE A 116 6.97 -7.26 -4.49
CA ILE A 116 6.70 -8.64 -4.91
C ILE A 116 7.15 -8.85 -6.36
N SER A 117 6.81 -7.94 -7.25
CA SER A 117 7.23 -7.99 -8.66
C SER A 117 8.76 -8.00 -8.79
N TYR A 118 9.44 -7.17 -8.03
CA TYR A 118 10.90 -7.15 -7.97
C TYR A 118 11.49 -8.47 -7.48
N LYS A 119 10.96 -9.04 -6.39
CA LYS A 119 11.44 -10.33 -5.84
C LYS A 119 11.31 -11.45 -6.87
N LEU A 120 10.14 -11.56 -7.51
CA LEU A 120 9.89 -12.58 -8.53
C LEU A 120 10.81 -12.42 -9.74
N PHE A 121 11.02 -11.17 -10.20
CA PHE A 121 11.93 -10.91 -11.31
C PHE A 121 13.39 -11.21 -10.95
N ALA A 122 13.82 -10.81 -9.76
CA ALA A 122 15.19 -11.04 -9.29
C ALA A 122 15.53 -12.54 -9.13
N GLU A 123 14.54 -13.33 -8.74
CA GLU A 123 14.67 -14.78 -8.66
C GLU A 123 14.79 -15.43 -10.05
N ALA A 124 13.97 -14.97 -11.00
CA ALA A 124 13.96 -15.51 -12.36
C ALA A 124 15.14 -15.04 -13.23
N TYR A 125 15.58 -13.78 -13.06
CA TYR A 125 16.59 -13.14 -13.89
C TYR A 125 17.63 -12.34 -13.08
N PRO A 126 18.47 -13.01 -12.27
CA PRO A 126 19.40 -12.33 -11.35
C PRO A 126 20.41 -11.41 -12.04
N ALA A 127 20.82 -11.72 -13.26
CA ALA A 127 21.76 -10.89 -14.03
C ALA A 127 21.15 -9.57 -14.55
N GLN A 128 19.82 -9.46 -14.63
CA GLN A 128 19.12 -8.30 -15.21
C GLN A 128 18.46 -7.40 -14.15
N VAL A 129 18.65 -7.67 -12.88
CA VAL A 129 18.00 -6.95 -11.75
C VAL A 129 18.25 -5.45 -11.82
N ARG A 130 19.48 -5.04 -12.10
CA ARG A 130 19.83 -3.61 -12.21
C ARG A 130 19.07 -2.92 -13.34
N HIS A 131 18.95 -3.56 -14.49
CA HIS A 131 18.21 -3.01 -15.62
C HIS A 131 16.71 -2.90 -15.30
N TYR A 132 16.14 -3.94 -14.68
CA TYR A 132 14.75 -3.91 -14.20
C TYR A 132 14.48 -2.75 -13.25
N LEU A 133 15.33 -2.55 -12.25
CA LEU A 133 15.16 -1.46 -11.26
C LEU A 133 15.20 -0.07 -11.92
N LEU A 134 16.12 0.15 -12.85
CA LEU A 134 16.22 1.43 -13.56
C LEU A 134 15.00 1.70 -14.42
N MET A 135 14.53 0.69 -15.18
CA MET A 135 13.32 0.81 -16.00
C MET A 135 12.07 0.95 -15.13
N PHE A 136 11.96 0.17 -14.05
CA PHE A 136 10.88 0.28 -13.09
C PHE A 136 10.79 1.70 -12.54
N LEU A 137 11.90 2.24 -12.02
CA LEU A 137 11.94 3.58 -11.44
C LEU A 137 11.59 4.64 -12.49
N TYR A 138 12.14 4.54 -13.68
CA TYR A 138 11.89 5.48 -14.79
C TYR A 138 10.40 5.57 -15.13
N TYR A 139 9.75 4.43 -15.38
CA TYR A 139 8.32 4.41 -15.73
C TYR A 139 7.42 4.82 -14.57
N ASN A 140 7.74 4.41 -13.35
CA ASN A 140 6.94 4.78 -12.18
C ASN A 140 7.06 6.27 -11.84
N VAL A 141 8.24 6.87 -11.98
CA VAL A 141 8.44 8.31 -11.77
C VAL A 141 7.69 9.10 -12.84
N ILE A 142 7.77 8.71 -14.12
CA ILE A 142 6.97 9.34 -15.18
C ILE A 142 5.47 9.22 -14.88
N GLY A 143 5.01 8.02 -14.51
CA GLY A 143 3.62 7.79 -14.12
C GLY A 143 3.18 8.68 -12.96
N LEU A 144 4.03 8.82 -11.95
CA LEU A 144 3.78 9.70 -10.80
C LEU A 144 3.63 11.18 -11.24
N PHE A 145 4.58 11.67 -12.07
CA PHE A 145 4.54 13.03 -12.59
C PHE A 145 3.31 13.34 -13.44
N LEU A 146 2.79 12.35 -14.16
CA LEU A 146 1.58 12.51 -14.97
C LEU A 146 0.31 12.39 -14.13
N LEU A 147 0.24 11.41 -13.22
CA LEU A 147 -0.97 11.13 -12.46
C LEU A 147 -1.21 12.09 -11.30
N VAL A 148 -0.15 12.59 -10.66
CA VAL A 148 -0.31 13.56 -9.55
C VAL A 148 -1.12 14.79 -9.99
N PRO A 149 -0.73 15.53 -11.04
CA PRO A 149 -1.50 16.68 -11.49
C PRO A 149 -2.84 16.27 -12.13
N ALA A 150 -2.88 15.16 -12.89
CA ALA A 150 -4.11 14.73 -13.54
C ALA A 150 -5.21 14.41 -12.53
N VAL A 151 -4.92 13.64 -11.49
CA VAL A 151 -5.89 13.30 -10.43
C VAL A 151 -6.25 14.54 -9.60
N TYR A 152 -5.26 15.38 -9.31
CA TYR A 152 -5.51 16.62 -8.57
C TYR A 152 -6.52 17.52 -9.29
N PHE A 153 -6.31 17.79 -10.57
CA PHE A 153 -7.19 18.68 -11.34
C PHE A 153 -8.53 18.05 -11.75
N LEU A 154 -8.59 16.74 -11.95
CA LEU A 154 -9.82 16.08 -12.40
C LEU A 154 -10.76 15.66 -11.27
N MET A 155 -10.24 15.40 -10.08
CA MET A 155 -11.00 14.78 -8.99
C MET A 155 -11.07 15.63 -7.72
N LEU A 156 -10.12 16.54 -7.50
CA LEU A 156 -10.02 17.32 -6.26
C LEU A 156 -10.22 18.84 -6.47
N TYR A 157 -10.12 19.30 -7.70
CA TYR A 157 -10.33 20.70 -8.07
C TYR A 157 -11.52 20.84 -9.00
#